data_59f23ef065b7e630a2f3cc31a5e49c04
#
_entry.id   59f23ef065b7e630a2f3cc31a5e49c04
#
_cell.length_a   1.000
_cell.length_b   1.000
_cell.length_c   1.000
_cell.angle_alpha   90.00
_cell.angle_beta   90.00
_cell.angle_gamma   90.00
#
_symmetry.space_group_name_H-M   'P 1'
#
loop_
_entity.id
_entity.type
_entity.pdbx_description
1 polymer ?
#
loop_
_entity_poly.entity_id
_entity_poly.type
_entity_poly.pdbx_seq_one_letter_code
_entity_poly.pdbx_strand_id
1 'polypeptide(L)'
;MVGKVRTAFSLLAVAIMVAACSSSNNTTAPSGSSLKIGVVTDVGTITDKNFNQYSYEGAQAAAKTLGATVQYVVPADASDYTKDIQTFVDGNYNIIVTVGFNLGDATITAAKANPNIWFIAVDVAPCVDATGAPDDTFACKGDAATLLPKLIGIQFQEDQAGYLAGIVAAAVSKTGNIGQIGGINNNPAVVRYMQGFQLGAASYNSAVKVQTSWFSTGDLTKAYGDPSWGQTFGAQFIQQQGVDVLFPVAGGTGNAALDAACTAGILAVGVDVDEYLSYPSADKCIVTSAEKHLSSAVNQTVLAIANNTAKGGVSKFNANNDGIGYSPFHNANVTIPADVQGKLDAALAAMKAGTLTTCPAQCGTWAGQ
;
A
#
# COMPACT_ATOMS: atom_id res chain seq x y z
N MET A 1 52.49 33.08 -74.90
CA MET A 1 53.58 34.05 -74.73
C MET A 1 53.55 34.50 -73.29
N VAL A 2 54.70 34.30 -72.63
CA VAL A 2 55.33 35.15 -71.59
C VAL A 2 54.43 35.44 -70.39
N GLY A 3 54.80 35.25 -69.14
CA GLY A 3 56.14 35.07 -68.55
C GLY A 3 55.94 34.90 -67.03
N LYS A 4 56.90 34.22 -66.48
CA LYS A 4 57.12 33.97 -65.05
C LYS A 4 57.48 35.26 -64.27
N VAL A 5 56.98 35.38 -63.05
CA VAL A 5 57.77 36.00 -61.95
C VAL A 5 57.48 35.25 -60.65
N ARG A 6 58.53 34.73 -60.03
CA ARG A 6 58.58 34.17 -58.69
C ARG A 6 58.83 35.30 -57.70
N THR A 7 58.07 35.34 -56.64
CA THR A 7 58.50 36.06 -55.45
C THR A 7 58.24 35.20 -54.23
N ALA A 8 59.31 34.83 -53.54
CA ALA A 8 59.27 34.13 -52.26
C ALA A 8 58.98 35.13 -51.15
N PHE A 9 58.06 34.78 -50.27
CA PHE A 9 57.98 35.47 -48.98
C PHE A 9 57.96 34.41 -47.89
N SER A 10 59.00 34.59 -47.04
CA SER A 10 59.18 33.80 -45.82
C SER A 10 58.11 34.12 -44.82
N LEU A 11 57.40 33.14 -44.37
CA LEU A 11 56.42 33.25 -43.25
C LEU A 11 57.02 32.62 -41.99
N LEU A 12 57.23 33.47 -41.03
CA LEU A 12 57.60 33.16 -39.66
C LEU A 12 56.43 32.47 -38.95
N ALA A 13 56.57 31.18 -38.61
CA ALA A 13 55.56 30.44 -37.87
C ALA A 13 55.72 30.79 -36.37
N VAL A 14 54.74 31.51 -35.84
CA VAL A 14 54.54 31.67 -34.39
C VAL A 14 53.65 30.48 -33.92
N ALA A 15 54.26 29.54 -33.23
CA ALA A 15 53.51 28.45 -32.56
C ALA A 15 52.88 28.97 -31.27
N ILE A 16 51.57 29.21 -31.29
CA ILE A 16 50.77 29.43 -30.09
C ILE A 16 50.37 28.05 -29.55
N MET A 17 50.99 27.63 -28.45
CA MET A 17 50.55 26.50 -27.67
C MET A 17 49.28 26.91 -26.91
N VAL A 18 48.11 26.46 -27.40
CA VAL A 18 46.87 26.45 -26.62
C VAL A 18 46.91 25.22 -25.74
N ALA A 19 47.20 25.38 -24.46
CA ALA A 19 46.99 24.35 -23.44
C ALA A 19 45.50 24.20 -23.25
N ALA A 20 44.89 23.27 -23.96
CA ALA A 20 43.52 22.81 -23.68
C ALA A 20 43.56 21.97 -22.40
N CYS A 21 43.19 22.58 -21.26
CA CYS A 21 42.76 21.84 -20.09
C CYS A 21 41.48 21.09 -20.46
N SER A 22 41.58 19.87 -20.92
CA SER A 22 40.45 18.93 -20.95
C SER A 22 40.21 18.51 -19.50
N SER A 23 39.30 19.22 -18.81
CA SER A 23 38.63 18.68 -17.66
C SER A 23 37.79 17.51 -18.17
N SER A 24 38.34 16.30 -18.12
CA SER A 24 37.57 15.06 -18.20
C SER A 24 36.61 15.06 -16.98
N ASN A 25 35.38 15.50 -17.23
CA ASN A 25 34.27 15.10 -16.36
C ASN A 25 34.18 13.58 -16.46
N ASN A 26 34.96 12.87 -15.66
CA ASN A 26 34.62 11.52 -15.26
C ASN A 26 33.31 11.61 -14.49
N THR A 27 32.19 11.54 -15.18
CA THR A 27 30.96 11.03 -14.62
C THR A 27 31.25 9.56 -14.32
N THR A 28 31.81 9.32 -13.11
CA THR A 28 31.74 8.00 -12.49
C THR A 28 30.28 7.64 -12.49
N ALA A 29 29.92 6.64 -13.29
CA ALA A 29 28.63 5.95 -13.10
C ALA A 29 28.55 5.62 -11.60
N PRO A 30 27.42 5.84 -10.93
CA PRO A 30 27.30 5.49 -9.53
C PRO A 30 27.72 4.05 -9.38
N SER A 31 28.80 3.79 -8.64
CA SER A 31 29.17 2.44 -8.25
C SER A 31 27.93 1.87 -7.58
N GLY A 32 27.42 0.74 -8.11
CA GLY A 32 26.18 0.13 -7.65
C GLY A 32 26.16 0.12 -6.13
N SER A 33 25.09 0.65 -5.56
CA SER A 33 24.90 0.68 -4.11
C SER A 33 25.06 -0.74 -3.58
N SER A 34 25.85 -0.91 -2.52
CA SER A 34 25.93 -2.18 -1.79
C SER A 34 24.63 -2.47 -1.01
N LEU A 35 23.65 -1.57 -1.10
CA LEU A 35 22.38 -1.69 -0.39
C LEU A 35 21.54 -2.83 -0.95
N LYS A 36 21.10 -3.69 -0.05
CA LYS A 36 20.25 -4.85 -0.35
C LYS A 36 18.91 -4.70 0.37
N ILE A 37 17.82 -4.88 -0.35
CA ILE A 37 16.46 -4.82 0.15
C ILE A 37 15.81 -6.21 0.00
N GLY A 38 15.36 -6.80 1.11
CA GLY A 38 14.58 -8.03 1.12
C GLY A 38 13.11 -7.71 1.33
N VAL A 39 12.21 -8.43 0.67
CA VAL A 39 10.76 -8.30 0.87
C VAL A 39 10.18 -9.66 1.20
N VAL A 40 9.46 -9.76 2.32
CA VAL A 40 8.70 -10.95 2.71
C VAL A 40 7.21 -10.57 2.68
N THR A 41 6.43 -11.29 1.87
CA THR A 41 4.98 -11.04 1.77
C THR A 41 4.20 -11.77 2.86
N ASP A 42 2.95 -11.38 3.08
CA ASP A 42 1.96 -12.17 3.81
C ASP A 42 1.35 -13.23 2.88
N VAL A 43 0.19 -13.77 3.23
CA VAL A 43 -0.59 -14.65 2.36
C VAL A 43 -0.90 -13.94 1.05
N GLY A 44 -0.65 -14.61 -0.07
CA GLY A 44 -0.77 -14.05 -1.41
C GLY A 44 0.56 -14.05 -2.15
N THR A 45 0.65 -13.29 -3.24
CA THR A 45 1.82 -13.25 -4.10
C THR A 45 2.19 -11.82 -4.47
N ILE A 46 3.41 -11.62 -4.98
CA ILE A 46 3.83 -10.32 -5.54
C ILE A 46 3.13 -9.97 -6.87
N THR A 47 2.19 -10.78 -7.31
CA THR A 47 1.38 -10.59 -8.54
C THR A 47 -0.11 -10.60 -8.22
N ASP A 48 -0.47 -10.30 -6.97
CA ASP A 48 -1.87 -10.29 -6.50
C ASP A 48 -2.69 -9.12 -7.04
N LYS A 49 -2.07 -8.21 -7.78
CA LYS A 49 -2.65 -6.99 -8.35
C LYS A 49 -3.19 -6.04 -7.29
N ASN A 50 -2.73 -6.21 -6.05
CA ASN A 50 -3.20 -5.47 -4.90
C ASN A 50 -2.05 -5.31 -3.87
N PHE A 51 -2.28 -5.58 -2.61
CA PHE A 51 -1.50 -5.26 -1.43
C PHE A 51 -0.01 -5.68 -1.50
N ASN A 52 0.27 -6.96 -1.79
CA ASN A 52 1.66 -7.45 -1.82
C ASN A 52 2.41 -6.91 -3.04
N GLN A 53 1.78 -6.92 -4.22
CA GLN A 53 2.39 -6.42 -5.45
C GLN A 53 2.82 -4.97 -5.28
N TYR A 54 1.91 -4.08 -4.87
CA TYR A 54 2.21 -2.65 -4.79
C TYR A 54 3.19 -2.31 -3.67
N SER A 55 3.21 -3.07 -2.58
CA SER A 55 4.26 -2.95 -1.55
C SER A 55 5.65 -3.33 -2.12
N TYR A 56 5.72 -4.42 -2.88
CA TYR A 56 6.95 -4.85 -3.56
C TYR A 56 7.41 -3.84 -4.61
N GLU A 57 6.49 -3.30 -5.42
CA GLU A 57 6.78 -2.25 -6.40
C GLU A 57 7.36 -0.99 -5.76
N GLY A 58 6.91 -0.63 -4.56
CA GLY A 58 7.51 0.45 -3.77
C GLY A 58 8.98 0.19 -3.42
N ALA A 59 9.30 -1.03 -3.01
CA ALA A 59 10.68 -1.43 -2.75
C ALA A 59 11.53 -1.45 -4.04
N GLN A 60 10.95 -1.89 -5.17
CA GLN A 60 11.61 -1.85 -6.49
C GLN A 60 11.89 -0.42 -6.94
N ALA A 61 10.94 0.50 -6.76
CA ALA A 61 11.11 1.90 -7.11
C ALA A 61 12.25 2.55 -6.32
N ALA A 62 12.32 2.28 -5.01
CA ALA A 62 13.41 2.72 -4.16
C ALA A 62 14.75 2.11 -4.59
N ALA A 63 14.80 0.80 -4.83
CA ALA A 63 16.00 0.10 -5.29
C ALA A 63 16.52 0.68 -6.61
N LYS A 64 15.64 0.97 -7.56
CA LYS A 64 15.99 1.62 -8.83
C LYS A 64 16.61 3.01 -8.60
N THR A 65 16.01 3.81 -7.71
CA THR A 65 16.53 5.17 -7.40
C THR A 65 17.90 5.11 -6.76
N LEU A 66 18.16 4.13 -5.89
CA LEU A 66 19.37 3.99 -5.10
C LEU A 66 20.47 3.17 -5.79
N GLY A 67 20.19 2.54 -6.95
CA GLY A 67 21.08 1.54 -7.54
C GLY A 67 21.25 0.31 -6.64
N ALA A 68 20.25 0.01 -5.79
CA ALA A 68 20.24 -1.10 -4.84
C ALA A 68 19.72 -2.39 -5.49
N THR A 69 19.94 -3.52 -4.83
CA THR A 69 19.30 -4.79 -5.21
C THR A 69 18.05 -5.02 -4.37
N VAL A 70 17.02 -5.61 -4.97
CA VAL A 70 15.80 -6.04 -4.26
C VAL A 70 15.49 -7.49 -4.61
N GLN A 71 15.17 -8.28 -3.59
CA GLN A 71 14.68 -9.66 -3.73
C GLN A 71 13.47 -9.87 -2.83
N TYR A 72 12.70 -10.90 -3.10
CA TYR A 72 11.52 -11.24 -2.33
C TYR A 72 11.45 -12.72 -2.01
N VAL A 73 10.69 -13.04 -0.98
CA VAL A 73 10.22 -14.39 -0.63
C VAL A 73 8.72 -14.34 -0.40
N VAL A 74 8.02 -15.31 -0.95
CA VAL A 74 6.59 -15.54 -0.71
C VAL A 74 6.49 -16.76 0.20
N PRO A 75 6.09 -16.61 1.46
CA PRO A 75 5.90 -17.72 2.38
C PRO A 75 4.85 -18.71 1.86
N ALA A 76 5.12 -19.99 2.01
CA ALA A 76 4.13 -21.01 1.68
C ALA A 76 3.01 -21.09 2.75
N ASP A 77 3.35 -20.78 3.99
CA ASP A 77 2.48 -20.79 5.16
C ASP A 77 2.93 -19.75 6.18
N ALA A 78 2.05 -19.29 7.05
CA ALA A 78 2.37 -18.32 8.11
C ALA A 78 3.46 -18.82 9.07
N SER A 79 3.63 -20.12 9.24
CA SER A 79 4.71 -20.72 10.04
C SER A 79 6.12 -20.50 9.44
N ASP A 80 6.20 -20.12 8.16
CA ASP A 80 7.47 -19.83 7.49
C ASP A 80 7.98 -18.40 7.71
N TYR A 81 7.18 -17.48 8.22
CA TYR A 81 7.52 -16.05 8.33
C TYR A 81 8.89 -15.81 8.98
N THR A 82 9.17 -16.43 10.13
CA THR A 82 10.44 -16.27 10.84
C THR A 82 11.63 -16.77 10.00
N LYS A 83 11.50 -17.94 9.36
CA LYS A 83 12.52 -18.52 8.50
C LYS A 83 12.78 -17.66 7.27
N ASP A 84 11.72 -17.12 6.67
CA ASP A 84 11.83 -16.33 5.44
C ASP A 84 12.44 -14.96 5.71
N ILE A 85 12.12 -14.32 6.85
CA ILE A 85 12.83 -13.13 7.32
C ILE A 85 14.31 -13.46 7.58
N GLN A 86 14.62 -14.60 8.23
CA GLN A 86 15.98 -15.01 8.53
C GLN A 86 16.83 -15.23 7.27
N THR A 87 16.23 -15.64 6.15
CA THR A 87 16.92 -15.76 4.85
C THR A 87 17.58 -14.44 4.43
N PHE A 88 16.91 -13.31 4.64
CA PHE A 88 17.47 -12.00 4.34
C PHE A 88 18.49 -11.54 5.39
N VAL A 89 18.27 -11.87 6.66
CA VAL A 89 19.26 -11.61 7.74
C VAL A 89 20.57 -12.30 7.43
N ASP A 90 20.54 -13.61 7.14
CA ASP A 90 21.71 -14.44 6.81
C ASP A 90 22.37 -13.99 5.50
N GLY A 91 21.58 -13.47 4.56
CA GLY A 91 22.03 -12.88 3.31
C GLY A 91 22.70 -11.51 3.46
N ASN A 92 22.81 -10.96 4.68
CA ASN A 92 23.34 -9.61 4.98
C ASN A 92 22.59 -8.51 4.21
N TYR A 93 21.26 -8.54 4.27
CA TYR A 93 20.42 -7.46 3.76
C TYR A 93 20.41 -6.29 4.73
N ASN A 94 20.37 -5.07 4.18
CA ASN A 94 20.42 -3.83 4.95
C ASN A 94 19.03 -3.37 5.39
N ILE A 95 18.03 -3.65 4.56
CA ILE A 95 16.62 -3.32 4.76
C ILE A 95 15.79 -4.57 4.49
N ILE A 96 14.91 -4.91 5.41
CA ILE A 96 13.95 -6.00 5.26
C ILE A 96 12.55 -5.40 5.39
N VAL A 97 11.74 -5.53 4.34
CA VAL A 97 10.34 -5.10 4.29
C VAL A 97 9.47 -6.34 4.50
N THR A 98 8.65 -6.32 5.51
CA THR A 98 7.63 -7.35 5.75
C THR A 98 6.26 -6.77 5.44
N VAL A 99 5.46 -7.45 4.64
CA VAL A 99 4.22 -6.92 4.09
C VAL A 99 3.04 -7.65 4.70
N GLY A 100 2.34 -6.98 5.62
CA GLY A 100 1.11 -7.49 6.22
C GLY A 100 1.14 -7.64 7.74
N PHE A 101 -0.05 -7.45 8.34
CA PHE A 101 -0.26 -7.47 9.78
C PHE A 101 0.23 -8.76 10.46
N ASN A 102 0.04 -9.92 9.81
CA ASN A 102 0.39 -11.21 10.40
C ASN A 102 1.89 -11.44 10.54
N LEU A 103 2.73 -10.67 9.83
CA LEU A 103 4.19 -10.71 9.97
C LEU A 103 4.69 -9.87 11.16
N GLY A 104 3.81 -9.16 11.87
CA GLY A 104 4.17 -8.19 12.91
C GLY A 104 5.11 -8.78 13.98
N ASP A 105 4.72 -9.88 14.62
CA ASP A 105 5.48 -10.50 15.72
C ASP A 105 6.82 -11.07 15.25
N ALA A 106 6.83 -11.72 14.07
CA ALA A 106 8.06 -12.23 13.47
C ALA A 106 9.04 -11.10 13.13
N THR A 107 8.51 -9.96 12.65
CA THR A 107 9.30 -8.77 12.32
C THR A 107 9.87 -8.11 13.58
N ILE A 108 9.07 -7.94 14.63
CA ILE A 108 9.51 -7.40 15.94
C ILE A 108 10.63 -8.27 16.51
N THR A 109 10.44 -9.59 16.49
CA THR A 109 11.42 -10.57 16.98
C THR A 109 12.72 -10.47 16.19
N ALA A 110 12.66 -10.41 14.88
CA ALA A 110 13.84 -10.27 14.01
C ALA A 110 14.54 -8.92 14.21
N ALA A 111 13.80 -7.82 14.34
CA ALA A 111 14.34 -6.48 14.60
C ALA A 111 15.08 -6.40 15.94
N LYS A 112 14.52 -7.03 16.99
CA LYS A 112 15.15 -7.13 18.31
C LYS A 112 16.47 -7.89 18.27
N ALA A 113 16.51 -9.01 17.51
CA ALA A 113 17.71 -9.83 17.37
C ALA A 113 18.78 -9.20 16.47
N ASN A 114 18.40 -8.31 15.55
CA ASN A 114 19.27 -7.74 14.51
C ASN A 114 19.25 -6.19 14.51
N PRO A 115 19.76 -5.51 15.56
CA PRO A 115 19.64 -4.07 15.75
C PRO A 115 20.38 -3.23 14.70
N ASN A 116 21.20 -3.85 13.83
CA ASN A 116 21.91 -3.17 12.77
C ASN A 116 21.15 -3.15 11.43
N ILE A 117 20.13 -3.98 11.26
CA ILE A 117 19.30 -4.07 10.06
C ILE A 117 18.07 -3.16 10.24
N TRP A 118 17.67 -2.47 9.18
CA TRP A 118 16.41 -1.77 9.16
C TRP A 118 15.26 -2.73 8.81
N PHE A 119 14.20 -2.68 9.59
CA PHE A 119 12.96 -3.40 9.31
C PHE A 119 11.84 -2.40 9.02
N ILE A 120 11.07 -2.68 7.97
CA ILE A 120 9.86 -1.95 7.61
C ILE A 120 8.71 -2.94 7.67
N ALA A 121 7.73 -2.69 8.53
CA ALA A 121 6.56 -3.54 8.69
C ALA A 121 5.32 -2.83 8.14
N VAL A 122 4.78 -3.28 7.01
CA VAL A 122 3.62 -2.68 6.34
C VAL A 122 2.33 -3.17 7.02
N ASP A 123 1.41 -2.27 7.31
CA ASP A 123 0.17 -2.48 8.07
C ASP A 123 0.40 -2.93 9.53
N VAL A 124 1.56 -2.64 10.08
CA VAL A 124 1.89 -2.96 11.47
C VAL A 124 2.17 -1.68 12.27
N ALA A 125 1.48 -1.52 13.39
CA ALA A 125 1.94 -0.64 14.47
C ALA A 125 2.70 -1.52 15.47
N PRO A 126 4.04 -1.46 15.57
CA PRO A 126 4.80 -2.36 16.41
C PRO A 126 4.34 -2.29 17.87
N CYS A 127 3.78 -3.37 18.37
CA CYS A 127 3.31 -3.52 19.73
C CYS A 127 4.30 -4.36 20.52
N VAL A 128 5.02 -3.73 21.45
CA VAL A 128 6.09 -4.39 22.21
C VAL A 128 5.86 -4.30 23.71
N ASP A 129 6.32 -5.29 24.44
CA ASP A 129 6.42 -5.25 25.89
C ASP A 129 7.57 -4.33 26.35
N ALA A 130 7.73 -4.18 27.66
CA ALA A 130 8.78 -3.34 28.25
C ALA A 130 10.22 -3.79 27.89
N THR A 131 10.41 -4.99 27.35
CA THR A 131 11.70 -5.53 26.91
C THR A 131 11.93 -5.39 25.41
N GLY A 132 10.95 -4.91 24.64
CA GLY A 132 10.98 -4.82 23.19
C GLY A 132 10.66 -6.14 22.48
N ALA A 133 10.09 -7.13 23.17
CA ALA A 133 9.53 -8.33 22.53
C ALA A 133 8.09 -8.06 22.05
N PRO A 134 7.55 -8.87 21.12
CA PRO A 134 6.12 -8.79 20.79
C PRO A 134 5.26 -8.89 22.02
N ASP A 135 4.20 -8.09 22.09
CA ASP A 135 3.25 -8.12 23.21
C ASP A 135 1.92 -8.74 22.76
N ASP A 136 1.79 -10.06 22.93
CA ASP A 136 0.61 -10.84 22.58
C ASP A 136 -0.67 -10.39 23.30
N THR A 137 -0.51 -9.59 24.37
CA THR A 137 -1.65 -9.03 25.10
C THR A 137 -2.16 -7.72 24.51
N PHE A 138 -1.47 -7.20 23.50
CA PHE A 138 -1.74 -5.90 22.89
C PHE A 138 -1.80 -4.73 23.88
N ALA A 139 -1.18 -4.88 25.05
CA ALA A 139 -1.06 -3.77 26.01
C ALA A 139 -0.01 -2.73 25.58
N CYS A 140 0.93 -3.11 24.70
CA CYS A 140 1.96 -2.27 24.08
C CYS A 140 2.69 -1.35 25.08
N LYS A 141 3.17 -1.93 26.18
CA LYS A 141 3.76 -1.16 27.30
C LYS A 141 5.14 -0.61 26.99
N GLY A 142 5.83 -1.18 25.99
CA GLY A 142 7.13 -0.71 25.56
C GLY A 142 7.01 0.37 24.48
N ASP A 143 7.99 1.27 24.42
CA ASP A 143 8.14 2.23 23.34
C ASP A 143 8.99 1.61 22.22
N ALA A 144 8.35 1.13 21.16
CA ALA A 144 9.02 0.51 20.03
C ALA A 144 10.05 1.44 19.37
N ALA A 145 9.81 2.74 19.32
CA ALA A 145 10.76 3.69 18.73
C ALA A 145 12.07 3.78 19.52
N THR A 146 12.02 3.64 20.84
CA THR A 146 13.19 3.63 21.72
C THR A 146 13.86 2.26 21.78
N LEU A 147 13.05 1.19 21.90
CA LEU A 147 13.57 -0.17 22.11
C LEU A 147 14.07 -0.81 20.80
N LEU A 148 13.47 -0.45 19.68
CA LEU A 148 13.77 -0.97 18.34
C LEU A 148 13.95 0.18 17.33
N PRO A 149 15.00 1.00 17.48
CA PRO A 149 15.14 2.27 16.75
C PRO A 149 15.27 2.11 15.22
N LYS A 150 15.48 0.90 14.73
CA LYS A 150 15.50 0.57 13.30
C LYS A 150 14.30 -0.26 12.83
N LEU A 151 13.23 -0.31 13.59
CA LEU A 151 11.94 -0.85 13.17
C LEU A 151 10.97 0.29 12.89
N ILE A 152 10.46 0.33 11.66
CA ILE A 152 9.45 1.29 11.22
C ILE A 152 8.18 0.51 10.86
N GLY A 153 7.10 0.77 11.57
CA GLY A 153 5.79 0.31 11.18
C GLY A 153 5.11 1.33 10.26
N ILE A 154 4.73 0.93 9.06
CA ILE A 154 3.89 1.73 8.16
C ILE A 154 2.45 1.44 8.52
N GLN A 155 1.73 2.45 8.98
CA GLN A 155 0.31 2.38 9.31
C GLN A 155 -0.47 3.38 8.47
N PHE A 156 -1.47 2.90 7.76
CA PHE A 156 -2.39 3.76 7.03
C PHE A 156 -3.62 4.09 7.87
N GLN A 157 -4.26 5.22 7.58
CA GLN A 157 -5.58 5.55 8.09
C GLN A 157 -6.63 5.06 7.08
N GLU A 158 -6.81 3.74 6.99
CA GLU A 158 -7.73 3.09 6.07
C GLU A 158 -9.19 3.49 6.29
N ASP A 159 -9.53 3.91 7.51
CA ASP A 159 -10.84 4.49 7.84
C ASP A 159 -11.14 5.74 7.00
N GLN A 160 -10.13 6.54 6.66
CA GLN A 160 -10.32 7.71 5.81
C GLN A 160 -10.66 7.30 4.37
N ALA A 161 -9.92 6.35 3.80
CA ALA A 161 -10.20 5.84 2.45
C ALA A 161 -11.55 5.12 2.40
N GLY A 162 -11.83 4.28 3.40
CA GLY A 162 -13.14 3.63 3.57
C GLY A 162 -14.29 4.62 3.64
N TYR A 163 -14.12 5.73 4.37
CA TYR A 163 -15.13 6.79 4.47
C TYR A 163 -15.46 7.41 3.10
N LEU A 164 -14.42 7.72 2.30
CA LEU A 164 -14.61 8.26 0.95
C LEU A 164 -15.35 7.25 0.06
N ALA A 165 -14.95 5.99 0.10
CA ALA A 165 -15.60 4.91 -0.63
C ALA A 165 -17.05 4.69 -0.20
N GLY A 166 -17.35 4.81 1.09
CA GLY A 166 -18.70 4.74 1.64
C GLY A 166 -19.63 5.82 1.12
N ILE A 167 -19.14 7.07 1.00
CA ILE A 167 -19.89 8.16 0.34
C ILE A 167 -20.28 7.76 -1.08
N VAL A 168 -19.33 7.26 -1.86
CA VAL A 168 -19.56 6.88 -3.27
C VAL A 168 -20.53 5.72 -3.36
N ALA A 169 -20.33 4.66 -2.58
CA ALA A 169 -21.22 3.48 -2.57
C ALA A 169 -22.68 3.86 -2.24
N ALA A 170 -22.88 4.68 -1.22
CA ALA A 170 -24.22 5.16 -0.84
C ALA A 170 -24.84 6.04 -1.92
N ALA A 171 -24.03 6.84 -2.63
CA ALA A 171 -24.51 7.74 -3.67
C ALA A 171 -24.97 7.01 -4.94
N VAL A 172 -24.31 5.90 -5.31
CA VAL A 172 -24.63 5.15 -6.53
C VAL A 172 -25.63 4.01 -6.29
N SER A 173 -25.87 3.65 -5.04
CA SER A 173 -26.86 2.63 -4.66
C SER A 173 -28.27 3.06 -5.05
N LYS A 174 -29.02 2.16 -5.70
CA LYS A 174 -30.41 2.38 -6.10
C LYS A 174 -31.39 1.89 -5.05
N THR A 175 -30.98 0.90 -4.24
CA THR A 175 -31.83 0.27 -3.23
C THR A 175 -31.61 0.85 -1.84
N GLY A 176 -30.49 1.54 -1.61
CA GLY A 176 -30.03 1.94 -0.28
C GLY A 176 -29.57 0.75 0.57
N ASN A 177 -29.27 -0.39 -0.05
CA ASN A 177 -28.76 -1.60 0.61
C ASN A 177 -27.43 -1.99 0.00
N ILE A 178 -26.33 -1.64 0.65
CA ILE A 178 -24.96 -1.88 0.19
C ILE A 178 -24.28 -2.93 1.07
N GLY A 179 -23.22 -3.57 0.55
CA GLY A 179 -22.51 -4.64 1.25
C GLY A 179 -21.04 -4.39 1.40
N GLN A 180 -20.46 -4.94 2.45
CA GLN A 180 -19.02 -5.03 2.64
C GLN A 180 -18.64 -6.42 3.16
N ILE A 181 -17.51 -6.96 2.68
CA ILE A 181 -16.98 -8.24 3.14
C ILE A 181 -15.51 -8.05 3.48
N GLY A 182 -15.13 -8.20 4.74
CA GLY A 182 -13.73 -8.16 5.16
C GLY A 182 -13.06 -9.53 5.07
N GLY A 183 -11.73 -9.55 4.96
CA GLY A 183 -10.96 -10.79 5.01
C GLY A 183 -11.12 -11.50 6.34
N ILE A 184 -10.63 -10.89 7.42
CA ILE A 184 -10.71 -11.42 8.79
C ILE A 184 -10.94 -10.26 9.78
N ASN A 185 -11.74 -10.53 10.83
CA ASN A 185 -12.24 -9.49 11.73
C ASN A 185 -11.26 -9.04 12.84
N ASN A 186 -10.10 -9.65 12.94
CA ASN A 186 -9.02 -9.27 13.86
C ASN A 186 -7.84 -8.57 13.17
N ASN A 187 -7.93 -8.27 11.87
CA ASN A 187 -6.97 -7.44 11.17
C ASN A 187 -7.38 -5.96 11.28
N PRO A 188 -6.63 -5.11 12.01
CA PRO A 188 -7.01 -3.73 12.26
C PRO A 188 -7.13 -2.88 10.98
N ALA A 189 -6.32 -3.13 9.94
CA ALA A 189 -6.38 -2.40 8.67
C ALA A 189 -7.70 -2.65 7.95
N VAL A 190 -8.10 -3.94 7.83
CA VAL A 190 -9.38 -4.33 7.23
C VAL A 190 -10.56 -3.75 8.01
N VAL A 191 -10.49 -3.85 9.34
CA VAL A 191 -11.55 -3.31 10.22
C VAL A 191 -11.70 -1.80 10.06
N ARG A 192 -10.59 -1.04 9.97
CA ARG A 192 -10.62 0.41 9.73
C ARG A 192 -11.30 0.76 8.40
N TYR A 193 -10.97 0.08 7.30
CA TYR A 193 -11.66 0.27 6.03
C TYR A 193 -13.16 0.12 6.17
N MET A 194 -13.61 -0.98 6.79
CA MET A 194 -15.02 -1.30 6.93
C MET A 194 -15.76 -0.32 7.86
N GLN A 195 -15.12 0.11 8.95
CA GLN A 195 -15.68 1.11 9.87
C GLN A 195 -15.81 2.47 9.17
N GLY A 196 -14.79 2.89 8.44
CA GLY A 196 -14.82 4.10 7.64
C GLY A 196 -15.93 4.06 6.58
N PHE A 197 -16.05 2.95 5.86
CA PHE A 197 -17.09 2.75 4.84
C PHE A 197 -18.51 2.93 5.42
N GLN A 198 -18.79 2.35 6.58
CA GLN A 198 -20.07 2.52 7.26
C GLN A 198 -20.36 3.97 7.61
N LEU A 199 -19.37 4.68 8.18
CA LEU A 199 -19.54 6.08 8.56
C LEU A 199 -19.67 7.00 7.33
N GLY A 200 -18.91 6.75 6.27
CA GLY A 200 -19.01 7.47 5.01
C GLY A 200 -20.37 7.29 4.34
N ALA A 201 -20.86 6.07 4.28
CA ALA A 201 -22.19 5.77 3.74
C ALA A 201 -23.30 6.48 4.52
N ALA A 202 -23.26 6.40 5.85
CA ALA A 202 -24.22 7.07 6.72
C ALA A 202 -24.15 8.61 6.61
N SER A 203 -22.96 9.17 6.35
CA SER A 203 -22.79 10.61 6.17
C SER A 203 -23.42 11.14 4.87
N TYR A 204 -23.43 10.30 3.81
CA TYR A 204 -24.11 10.62 2.57
C TYR A 204 -25.63 10.49 2.70
N ASN A 205 -26.08 9.35 3.22
CA ASN A 205 -27.50 9.07 3.45
C ASN A 205 -27.65 8.14 4.65
N SER A 206 -28.17 8.67 5.76
CA SER A 206 -28.34 7.94 7.02
C SER A 206 -29.36 6.77 6.95
N ALA A 207 -30.16 6.69 5.88
CA ALA A 207 -31.09 5.59 5.67
C ALA A 207 -30.44 4.37 4.96
N VAL A 208 -29.20 4.51 4.45
CA VAL A 208 -28.50 3.41 3.79
C VAL A 208 -28.18 2.32 4.81
N LYS A 209 -28.43 1.08 4.41
CA LYS A 209 -28.09 -0.12 5.19
C LYS A 209 -26.77 -0.70 4.67
N VAL A 210 -25.84 -0.98 5.58
CA VAL A 210 -24.57 -1.63 5.24
C VAL A 210 -24.58 -3.04 5.78
N GLN A 211 -24.75 -4.03 4.90
CA GLN A 211 -24.64 -5.45 5.24
C GLN A 211 -23.16 -5.81 5.39
N THR A 212 -22.79 -6.52 6.44
CA THR A 212 -21.39 -6.84 6.76
C THR A 212 -21.20 -8.34 6.93
N SER A 213 -20.09 -8.85 6.36
CA SER A 213 -19.65 -10.22 6.57
C SER A 213 -18.13 -10.33 6.53
N TRP A 214 -17.61 -11.55 6.75
CA TRP A 214 -16.19 -11.88 6.75
C TRP A 214 -15.95 -13.14 5.93
N PHE A 215 -14.90 -13.14 5.09
CA PHE A 215 -14.56 -14.33 4.29
C PHE A 215 -14.12 -15.50 5.17
N SER A 216 -13.43 -15.21 6.28
CA SER A 216 -13.03 -16.21 7.27
C SER A 216 -12.96 -15.60 8.68
N THR A 217 -13.00 -16.45 9.69
CA THR A 217 -12.80 -16.10 11.10
C THR A 217 -11.45 -16.57 11.65
N GLY A 218 -10.63 -17.27 10.84
CA GLY A 218 -9.32 -17.78 11.29
C GLY A 218 -8.44 -18.37 10.20
N ASP A 219 -8.99 -18.68 9.02
CA ASP A 219 -8.22 -19.20 7.88
C ASP A 219 -7.74 -18.04 6.99
N LEU A 220 -6.46 -17.71 7.07
CA LEU A 220 -5.84 -16.60 6.34
C LEU A 220 -5.86 -16.83 4.82
N THR A 221 -5.74 -18.08 4.36
CA THR A 221 -5.81 -18.40 2.94
C THR A 221 -7.18 -18.06 2.37
N LYS A 222 -8.24 -18.51 3.04
CA LYS A 222 -9.62 -18.14 2.66
C LYS A 222 -9.87 -16.64 2.79
N ALA A 223 -9.28 -16.00 3.79
CA ALA A 223 -9.45 -14.58 4.00
C ALA A 223 -8.86 -13.73 2.87
N TYR A 224 -7.70 -14.14 2.28
CA TYR A 224 -6.94 -13.26 1.40
C TYR A 224 -6.43 -13.90 0.11
N GLY A 225 -6.26 -15.22 0.03
CA GLY A 225 -5.57 -15.93 -1.04
C GLY A 225 -6.39 -17.02 -1.75
N ASP A 226 -7.71 -17.08 -1.58
CA ASP A 226 -8.58 -18.08 -2.22
C ASP A 226 -9.62 -17.44 -3.16
N PRO A 227 -9.26 -17.22 -4.44
CA PRO A 227 -10.19 -16.65 -5.42
C PRO A 227 -11.47 -17.48 -5.62
N SER A 228 -11.38 -18.81 -5.56
CA SER A 228 -12.57 -19.69 -5.72
C SER A 228 -13.55 -19.49 -4.59
N TRP A 229 -13.05 -19.39 -3.37
CA TRP A 229 -13.86 -19.06 -2.20
C TRP A 229 -14.43 -17.65 -2.30
N GLY A 230 -13.61 -16.65 -2.68
CA GLY A 230 -14.02 -15.27 -2.84
C GLY A 230 -15.22 -15.11 -3.78
N GLN A 231 -15.15 -15.75 -4.95
CA GLN A 231 -16.26 -15.73 -5.91
C GLN A 231 -17.51 -16.41 -5.39
N THR A 232 -17.37 -17.60 -4.78
CA THR A 232 -18.49 -18.37 -4.26
C THR A 232 -19.18 -17.64 -3.11
N PHE A 233 -18.40 -17.20 -2.13
CA PHE A 233 -18.92 -16.50 -0.95
C PHE A 233 -19.49 -15.14 -1.31
N GLY A 234 -18.82 -14.39 -2.20
CA GLY A 234 -19.30 -13.10 -2.70
C GLY A 234 -20.65 -13.22 -3.39
N ALA A 235 -20.82 -14.20 -4.28
CA ALA A 235 -22.09 -14.46 -4.96
C ALA A 235 -23.22 -14.84 -3.97
N GLN A 236 -22.92 -15.69 -2.99
CA GLN A 236 -23.87 -16.07 -1.95
C GLN A 236 -24.29 -14.87 -1.10
N PHE A 237 -23.32 -14.05 -0.67
CA PHE A 237 -23.59 -12.84 0.11
C PHE A 237 -24.48 -11.86 -0.65
N ILE A 238 -24.15 -11.58 -1.93
CA ILE A 238 -24.96 -10.69 -2.79
C ILE A 238 -26.40 -11.19 -2.87
N GLN A 239 -26.58 -12.48 -3.15
CA GLN A 239 -27.91 -13.09 -3.28
C GLN A 239 -28.70 -13.05 -1.97
N GLN A 240 -28.06 -13.39 -0.84
CA GLN A 240 -28.73 -13.48 0.47
C GLN A 240 -29.06 -12.11 1.04
N GLN A 241 -28.18 -11.15 0.87
CA GLN A 241 -28.33 -9.81 1.45
C GLN A 241 -29.06 -8.84 0.52
N GLY A 242 -29.16 -9.13 -0.78
CA GLY A 242 -29.83 -8.28 -1.76
C GLY A 242 -29.16 -6.91 -1.94
N VAL A 243 -27.84 -6.86 -1.82
CA VAL A 243 -27.06 -5.62 -1.97
C VAL A 243 -26.91 -5.26 -3.44
N ASP A 244 -26.79 -3.96 -3.75
CA ASP A 244 -26.57 -3.45 -5.10
C ASP A 244 -25.23 -2.73 -5.32
N VAL A 245 -24.44 -2.61 -4.26
CA VAL A 245 -23.02 -2.20 -4.30
C VAL A 245 -22.23 -3.07 -3.32
N LEU A 246 -21.08 -3.61 -3.72
CA LEU A 246 -20.22 -4.46 -2.89
C LEU A 246 -18.83 -3.84 -2.69
N PHE A 247 -18.35 -3.85 -1.45
CA PHE A 247 -16.98 -3.46 -1.06
C PHE A 247 -16.26 -4.64 -0.39
N PRO A 248 -15.47 -5.45 -1.13
CA PRO A 248 -14.72 -6.56 -0.59
C PRO A 248 -13.30 -6.12 -0.22
N VAL A 249 -12.93 -6.25 1.07
CA VAL A 249 -11.65 -5.82 1.63
C VAL A 249 -10.83 -7.06 2.01
N ALA A 250 -10.25 -7.74 1.00
CA ALA A 250 -9.71 -9.09 1.20
C ALA A 250 -8.69 -9.55 0.15
N GLY A 251 -7.85 -8.67 -0.40
CA GLY A 251 -6.80 -9.04 -1.36
C GLY A 251 -7.32 -9.93 -2.50
N GLY A 252 -6.61 -11.01 -2.84
CA GLY A 252 -6.98 -11.91 -3.95
C GLY A 252 -8.35 -12.58 -3.80
N THR A 253 -8.79 -12.88 -2.57
CA THR A 253 -10.16 -13.37 -2.29
C THR A 253 -11.18 -12.26 -2.57
N GLY A 254 -10.87 -11.01 -2.18
CA GLY A 254 -11.70 -9.84 -2.47
C GLY A 254 -11.83 -9.55 -3.95
N ASN A 255 -10.73 -9.65 -4.72
CA ASN A 255 -10.73 -9.47 -6.17
C ASN A 255 -11.74 -10.40 -6.85
N ALA A 256 -11.78 -11.67 -6.45
CA ALA A 256 -12.75 -12.61 -7.00
C ALA A 256 -14.21 -12.30 -6.58
N ALA A 257 -14.43 -11.66 -5.44
CA ALA A 257 -15.75 -11.16 -5.09
C ALA A 257 -16.17 -9.93 -5.91
N LEU A 258 -15.22 -9.14 -6.45
CA LEU A 258 -15.53 -8.13 -7.46
C LEU A 258 -16.06 -8.78 -8.75
N ASP A 259 -15.46 -9.90 -9.20
CA ASP A 259 -15.98 -10.65 -10.35
C ASP A 259 -17.40 -11.20 -10.08
N ALA A 260 -17.67 -11.63 -8.84
CA ALA A 260 -19.03 -12.04 -8.45
C ALA A 260 -20.03 -10.89 -8.51
N ALA A 261 -19.65 -9.68 -8.09
CA ALA A 261 -20.47 -8.49 -8.20
C ALA A 261 -20.76 -8.12 -9.66
N CYS A 262 -19.74 -8.15 -10.53
CA CYS A 262 -19.88 -7.93 -11.96
C CYS A 262 -20.82 -8.96 -12.61
N THR A 263 -20.68 -10.23 -12.25
CA THR A 263 -21.53 -11.32 -12.75
C THR A 263 -22.98 -11.15 -12.32
N ALA A 264 -23.19 -10.68 -11.09
CA ALA A 264 -24.52 -10.37 -10.57
C ALA A 264 -25.14 -9.09 -11.15
N GLY A 265 -24.37 -8.30 -11.92
CA GLY A 265 -24.84 -7.03 -12.50
C GLY A 265 -25.00 -5.92 -11.49
N ILE A 266 -24.31 -5.98 -10.35
CA ILE A 266 -24.27 -4.92 -9.33
C ILE A 266 -22.96 -4.14 -9.42
N LEU A 267 -22.91 -2.99 -8.73
CA LEU A 267 -21.72 -2.18 -8.66
C LEU A 267 -20.75 -2.68 -7.58
N ALA A 268 -19.49 -2.28 -7.69
CA ALA A 268 -18.46 -2.62 -6.72
C ALA A 268 -17.52 -1.44 -6.44
N VAL A 269 -16.89 -1.50 -5.28
CA VAL A 269 -15.82 -0.59 -4.86
C VAL A 269 -14.56 -1.42 -4.64
N GLY A 270 -13.46 -1.02 -5.25
CA GLY A 270 -12.16 -1.65 -5.07
C GLY A 270 -11.46 -1.23 -3.78
N VAL A 271 -10.35 -1.88 -3.45
CA VAL A 271 -9.57 -1.63 -2.23
C VAL A 271 -8.08 -1.56 -2.49
N ASP A 272 -7.35 -0.85 -1.64
CA ASP A 272 -5.91 -0.65 -1.60
C ASP A 272 -5.33 0.13 -2.79
N VAL A 273 -5.74 -0.17 -4.00
CA VAL A 273 -5.20 0.40 -5.25
C VAL A 273 -6.34 0.71 -6.23
N ASP A 274 -6.04 1.40 -7.32
CA ASP A 274 -6.99 1.59 -8.40
C ASP A 274 -7.29 0.24 -9.11
N GLU A 275 -8.27 -0.51 -8.58
CA GLU A 275 -8.61 -1.83 -9.09
C GLU A 275 -9.34 -1.80 -10.44
N TYR A 276 -9.84 -0.65 -10.87
CA TYR A 276 -10.27 -0.50 -12.26
C TYR A 276 -9.12 -0.76 -13.24
N LEU A 277 -7.91 -0.31 -12.91
CA LEU A 277 -6.73 -0.48 -13.74
C LEU A 277 -5.99 -1.80 -13.44
N SER A 278 -5.87 -2.17 -12.16
CA SER A 278 -5.08 -3.34 -11.77
C SER A 278 -5.84 -4.66 -11.94
N TYR A 279 -7.17 -4.63 -11.90
CA TYR A 279 -8.03 -5.82 -12.00
C TYR A 279 -9.09 -5.71 -13.11
N PRO A 280 -8.70 -5.70 -14.40
CA PRO A 280 -9.58 -5.39 -15.53
C PRO A 280 -10.72 -6.40 -15.78
N SER A 281 -10.73 -7.57 -15.15
CA SER A 281 -11.86 -8.50 -15.23
C SER A 281 -13.15 -7.94 -14.61
N ALA A 282 -13.01 -7.05 -13.63
CA ALA A 282 -14.11 -6.43 -12.91
C ALA A 282 -14.29 -4.92 -13.23
N ASP A 283 -13.57 -4.36 -14.19
CA ASP A 283 -13.56 -2.92 -14.50
C ASP A 283 -14.96 -2.32 -14.72
N LYS A 284 -15.84 -3.05 -15.44
CA LYS A 284 -17.20 -2.58 -15.77
C LYS A 284 -18.13 -2.38 -14.59
N CYS A 285 -17.86 -2.94 -13.43
CA CYS A 285 -18.67 -2.76 -12.23
C CYS A 285 -17.98 -1.92 -11.16
N ILE A 286 -16.66 -1.72 -11.24
CA ILE A 286 -15.94 -0.88 -10.28
C ILE A 286 -16.26 0.58 -10.52
N VAL A 287 -16.73 1.27 -9.48
CA VAL A 287 -17.07 2.70 -9.49
C VAL A 287 -15.89 3.55 -9.09
N THR A 288 -15.19 3.16 -8.06
CA THR A 288 -13.98 3.73 -7.49
C THR A 288 -13.29 2.69 -6.63
N SER A 289 -12.11 2.98 -6.11
CA SER A 289 -11.41 2.15 -5.12
C SER A 289 -11.04 2.99 -3.90
N ALA A 290 -11.12 2.40 -2.71
CA ALA A 290 -10.58 2.97 -1.48
C ALA A 290 -9.07 2.76 -1.46
N GLU A 291 -8.29 3.77 -1.76
CA GLU A 291 -6.84 3.62 -1.97
C GLU A 291 -6.02 3.86 -0.70
N LYS A 292 -4.98 3.04 -0.53
CA LYS A 292 -3.80 3.36 0.26
C LYS A 292 -2.56 3.29 -0.63
N HIS A 293 -1.74 4.32 -0.58
CA HIS A 293 -0.65 4.50 -1.54
C HIS A 293 0.59 3.68 -1.12
N LEU A 294 0.46 2.37 -1.14
CA LEU A 294 1.44 1.37 -0.70
C LEU A 294 2.83 1.58 -1.31
N SER A 295 2.90 1.67 -2.65
CA SER A 295 4.17 1.85 -3.35
C SER A 295 4.87 3.14 -2.93
N SER A 296 4.11 4.22 -2.78
CA SER A 296 4.64 5.52 -2.34
C SER A 296 5.17 5.43 -0.90
N ALA A 297 4.42 4.81 0.01
CA ALA A 297 4.79 4.70 1.42
C ALA A 297 6.07 3.87 1.63
N VAL A 298 6.16 2.70 0.99
CA VAL A 298 7.34 1.84 1.06
C VAL A 298 8.54 2.54 0.42
N ASN A 299 8.38 3.12 -0.78
CA ASN A 299 9.44 3.85 -1.47
C ASN A 299 9.98 4.99 -0.61
N GLN A 300 9.11 5.87 -0.10
CA GLN A 300 9.50 6.99 0.76
C GLN A 300 10.24 6.53 2.02
N THR A 301 9.78 5.45 2.65
CA THR A 301 10.39 4.90 3.87
C THR A 301 11.79 4.34 3.59
N VAL A 302 11.97 3.58 2.50
CA VAL A 302 13.29 3.08 2.08
C VAL A 302 14.24 4.24 1.75
N LEU A 303 13.76 5.25 1.02
CA LEU A 303 14.57 6.44 0.69
C LEU A 303 14.95 7.23 1.94
N ALA A 304 14.04 7.35 2.93
CA ALA A 304 14.35 8.01 4.20
C ALA A 304 15.47 7.26 4.98
N ILE A 305 15.45 5.93 4.94
CA ILE A 305 16.53 5.10 5.54
C ILE A 305 17.87 5.38 4.82
N ALA A 306 17.88 5.33 3.49
CA ALA A 306 19.08 5.55 2.71
C ALA A 306 19.67 6.96 2.90
N ASN A 307 18.82 7.94 3.12
CA ASN A 307 19.19 9.34 3.37
C ASN A 307 19.48 9.65 4.86
N ASN A 308 19.47 8.65 5.74
CA ASN A 308 19.68 8.80 7.19
C ASN A 308 18.69 9.77 7.86
N THR A 309 17.47 9.88 7.35
CA THR A 309 16.37 10.71 7.90
C THR A 309 15.30 9.90 8.60
N ALA A 310 15.31 8.57 8.43
CA ALA A 310 14.35 7.66 9.02
C ALA A 310 14.47 7.61 10.55
N LYS A 311 13.34 7.37 11.21
CA LYS A 311 13.24 7.14 12.65
C LYS A 311 12.39 5.90 12.87
N GLY A 312 12.77 5.08 13.87
CA GLY A 312 11.95 3.95 14.30
C GLY A 312 10.60 4.37 14.89
N GLY A 313 9.73 3.41 15.06
CA GLY A 313 8.36 3.62 15.54
C GLY A 313 7.33 3.58 14.43
N VAL A 314 6.20 4.27 14.58
CA VAL A 314 5.09 4.25 13.62
C VAL A 314 5.17 5.45 12.66
N SER A 315 5.23 5.15 11.37
CA SER A 315 5.05 6.12 10.28
C SER A 315 3.60 6.06 9.78
N LYS A 316 2.84 7.13 10.00
CA LYS A 316 1.42 7.20 9.63
C LYS A 316 1.24 7.82 8.26
N PHE A 317 0.46 7.13 7.42
CA PHE A 317 0.05 7.56 6.09
C PHE A 317 -1.46 7.83 6.08
N ASN A 318 -1.84 9.03 5.66
CA ASN A 318 -3.22 9.52 5.76
C ASN A 318 -3.48 10.61 4.71
N ALA A 319 -4.63 11.29 4.78
CA ALA A 319 -4.98 12.37 3.86
C ALA A 319 -3.98 13.54 3.86
N ASN A 320 -3.26 13.82 4.98
CA ASN A 320 -2.33 14.95 5.07
C ASN A 320 -1.05 14.76 4.25
N ASN A 321 -0.60 13.52 4.10
CA ASN A 321 0.64 13.19 3.39
C ASN A 321 0.41 12.33 2.14
N ASP A 322 -0.81 12.42 1.59
CA ASP A 322 -1.20 11.67 0.39
C ASP A 322 -1.00 10.15 0.56
N GLY A 323 -1.24 9.66 1.77
CA GLY A 323 -1.10 8.25 2.09
C GLY A 323 -2.34 7.42 1.78
N ILE A 324 -3.50 8.07 1.65
CA ILE A 324 -4.79 7.46 1.31
C ILE A 324 -5.57 8.34 0.34
N GLY A 325 -6.51 7.72 -0.36
CA GLY A 325 -7.39 8.42 -1.28
C GLY A 325 -8.54 7.57 -1.78
N TYR A 326 -9.01 7.92 -2.95
CA TYR A 326 -9.94 7.12 -3.75
C TYR A 326 -9.54 7.24 -5.22
N SER A 327 -9.77 6.18 -6.01
CA SER A 327 -9.45 6.19 -7.44
C SER A 327 -10.43 7.07 -8.24
N PRO A 328 -9.99 7.59 -9.40
CA PRO A 328 -10.89 8.29 -10.32
C PRO A 328 -12.11 7.44 -10.71
N PHE A 329 -13.19 8.12 -11.11
CA PHE A 329 -14.38 7.46 -11.64
C PHE A 329 -14.16 7.10 -13.11
N HIS A 330 -13.55 5.97 -13.37
CA HIS A 330 -13.22 5.54 -14.74
C HIS A 330 -14.44 5.01 -15.51
N ASN A 331 -15.42 4.43 -14.80
CA ASN A 331 -16.51 3.72 -15.43
C ASN A 331 -17.57 4.68 -15.98
N ALA A 332 -17.48 4.96 -17.30
CA ALA A 332 -18.41 5.86 -17.98
C ALA A 332 -19.88 5.37 -17.99
N ASN A 333 -20.13 4.10 -17.69
CA ASN A 333 -21.48 3.56 -17.61
C ASN A 333 -22.18 3.79 -16.26
N VAL A 334 -21.43 4.32 -15.28
CA VAL A 334 -21.98 4.64 -13.96
C VAL A 334 -22.17 6.14 -13.85
N THR A 335 -23.40 6.56 -13.61
CA THR A 335 -23.71 7.97 -13.36
C THR A 335 -23.41 8.30 -11.91
N ILE A 336 -22.39 9.13 -11.68
CA ILE A 336 -22.07 9.67 -10.36
C ILE A 336 -22.96 10.90 -10.11
N PRO A 337 -23.73 10.98 -9.00
CA PRO A 337 -24.49 12.17 -8.67
C PRO A 337 -23.61 13.41 -8.57
N ALA A 338 -24.11 14.55 -9.03
CA ALA A 338 -23.33 15.77 -9.19
C ALA A 338 -22.77 16.35 -7.86
N ASP A 339 -23.38 16.02 -6.74
CA ASP A 339 -22.94 16.46 -5.40
C ASP A 339 -21.83 15.62 -4.79
N VAL A 340 -21.54 14.44 -5.34
CA VAL A 340 -20.56 13.48 -4.78
C VAL A 340 -19.16 14.08 -4.74
N GLN A 341 -18.70 14.70 -5.83
CA GLN A 341 -17.36 15.28 -5.85
C GLN A 341 -17.21 16.34 -4.75
N GLY A 342 -18.19 17.25 -4.61
CA GLY A 342 -18.15 18.26 -3.55
C GLY A 342 -18.15 17.66 -2.14
N LYS A 343 -18.83 16.54 -1.92
CA LYS A 343 -18.83 15.83 -0.63
C LYS A 343 -17.48 15.15 -0.35
N LEU A 344 -16.85 14.57 -1.36
CA LEU A 344 -15.51 13.96 -1.25
C LEU A 344 -14.45 15.04 -0.95
N ASP A 345 -14.48 16.17 -1.67
CA ASP A 345 -13.55 17.28 -1.45
C ASP A 345 -13.70 17.87 -0.04
N ALA A 346 -14.94 18.05 0.42
CA ALA A 346 -15.24 18.51 1.78
C ALA A 346 -14.76 17.51 2.84
N ALA A 347 -14.96 16.21 2.63
CA ALA A 347 -14.49 15.17 3.54
C ALA A 347 -12.96 15.16 3.61
N LEU A 348 -12.26 15.19 2.47
CA LEU A 348 -10.79 15.27 2.42
C LEU A 348 -10.26 16.52 3.13
N ALA A 349 -10.86 17.67 2.91
CA ALA A 349 -10.48 18.91 3.61
C ALA A 349 -10.67 18.78 5.13
N ALA A 350 -11.79 18.20 5.57
CA ALA A 350 -12.08 18.00 6.98
C ALA A 350 -11.16 16.93 7.63
N MET A 351 -10.78 15.87 6.89
CA MET A 351 -9.75 14.90 7.32
C MET A 351 -8.41 15.59 7.53
N LYS A 352 -7.98 16.41 6.56
CA LYS A 352 -6.73 17.19 6.64
C LYS A 352 -6.74 18.17 7.80
N ALA A 353 -7.88 18.76 8.11
CA ALA A 353 -8.07 19.67 9.25
C ALA A 353 -8.21 18.92 10.59
N GLY A 354 -8.34 17.58 10.60
CA GLY A 354 -8.58 16.79 11.81
C GLY A 354 -9.96 17.03 12.44
N THR A 355 -10.92 17.53 11.67
CA THR A 355 -12.27 17.89 12.15
C THR A 355 -13.33 16.84 11.80
N LEU A 356 -12.98 15.83 11.01
CA LEU A 356 -13.85 14.74 10.61
C LEU A 356 -13.50 13.45 11.37
N THR A 357 -14.49 12.86 12.02
CA THR A 357 -14.36 11.51 12.60
C THR A 357 -14.70 10.48 11.54
N THR A 358 -13.71 9.69 11.13
CA THR A 358 -13.83 8.64 10.10
C THR A 358 -13.85 7.24 10.68
N CYS A 359 -13.64 7.11 12.00
CA CYS A 359 -13.58 5.85 12.71
C CYS A 359 -14.32 5.95 14.05
N PRO A 360 -14.96 4.87 14.53
CA PRO A 360 -15.55 4.86 15.88
C PRO A 360 -14.46 4.91 16.97
N ALA A 361 -14.87 5.05 18.23
CA ALA A 361 -13.95 5.13 19.37
C ALA A 361 -13.00 3.93 19.49
N GLN A 362 -13.45 2.74 19.08
CA GLN A 362 -12.64 1.51 19.00
C GLN A 362 -12.18 1.26 17.57
N CYS A 363 -11.44 2.22 17.00
CA CYS A 363 -10.94 2.16 15.64
C CYS A 363 -10.01 0.97 15.42
N GLY A 364 -10.29 0.17 14.39
CA GLY A 364 -9.52 -1.04 14.06
C GLY A 364 -9.85 -2.26 14.91
N THR A 365 -10.85 -2.16 15.79
CA THR A 365 -11.37 -3.30 16.57
C THR A 365 -12.81 -3.58 16.18
N TRP A 366 -13.13 -4.82 15.82
CA TRP A 366 -14.48 -5.22 15.48
C TRP A 366 -15.19 -5.75 16.73
N ALA A 367 -16.19 -5.03 17.22
CA ALA A 367 -16.89 -5.38 18.45
C ALA A 367 -18.03 -6.41 18.31
N GLY A 368 -18.25 -6.92 17.07
CA GLY A 368 -19.39 -7.75 16.72
C GLY A 368 -20.70 -6.95 16.71
N GLN A 369 -21.49 -7.09 15.64
CA GLN A 369 -22.91 -6.66 15.61
C GLN A 369 -23.79 -7.88 15.69
#